data_b2543bc2d5fb99ee179cea61642abd00
#
_entry.id   b2543bc2d5fb99ee179cea61642abd00
#
_cell.length_a   1.000
_cell.length_b   1.000
_cell.length_c   1.000
_cell.angle_alpha   90.00
_cell.angle_beta   90.00
_cell.angle_gamma   90.00
#
_symmetry.space_group_name_H-M   'P 1'
#
loop_
_entity.id
_entity.type
_entity.pdbx_description
1 polymer ?
#
loop_
_entity_poly.entity_id
_entity_poly.type
_entity_poly.pdbx_seq_one_letter_code
_entity_poly.pdbx_strand_id
1 'polypeptide(L)'
;MRKMFAGLTVAAFVLALGAPAFAKTETVKGELVDQTCYMKDKKNVGASHKECADTCAKKGAPMALLTADGKLYQITGGLAADNNAKLVAHVTHTVEITGDVSEKDGKMSISADTLKMVSR
;
A
#
# COMPACT_ATOMS: atom_id res chain seq x y z
N MET A 1 -38.54 -11.02 50.26
CA MET A 1 -38.30 -10.87 49.78
C MET A 1 -37.58 -10.53 49.06
N ARG A 2 -37.13 -10.48 48.58
CA ARG A 2 -36.62 -10.16 47.85
C ARG A 2 -35.85 -10.09 47.01
N LYS A 3 -35.37 -10.08 46.52
CA LYS A 3 -34.78 -10.06 45.77
C LYS A 3 -34.10 -9.64 44.93
N MET A 4 -33.59 -9.53 44.48
CA MET A 4 -33.00 -9.11 43.80
C MET A 4 -32.27 -9.19 42.89
N PHE A 5 -31.79 -9.06 42.37
CA PHE A 5 -31.11 -9.04 41.58
C PHE A 5 -30.49 -8.59 40.84
N ALA A 6 -29.84 -8.40 40.47
CA ALA A 6 -29.32 -8.01 39.93
C ALA A 6 -28.65 -8.11 39.01
N GLY A 7 -28.39 -8.16 38.39
CA GLY A 7 -28.04 -8.21 37.38
C GLY A 7 -27.15 -7.67 36.64
N LEU A 8 -26.50 -7.55 36.36
CA LEU A 8 -25.75 -7.10 35.81
C LEU A 8 -25.18 -7.16 34.77
N THR A 9 -24.87 -7.16 34.17
CA THR A 9 -24.44 -7.09 33.21
C THR A 9 -23.55 -6.63 32.57
N VAL A 10 -22.97 -6.51 32.31
CA VAL A 10 -22.10 -6.13 31.72
C VAL A 10 -21.67 -5.97 30.66
N ALA A 11 -21.49 -5.94 30.03
CA ALA A 11 -21.13 -5.62 29.08
C ALA A 11 -20.09 -5.64 28.45
N ALA A 12 -19.55 -5.80 28.30
CA ALA A 12 -18.60 -5.89 27.66
C ALA A 12 -18.20 -5.33 26.76
N PHE A 13 -17.86 -5.07 26.23
CA PHE A 13 -17.43 -4.63 25.43
C PHE A 13 -16.41 -4.46 24.74
N VAL A 14 -15.95 -4.40 24.25
CA VAL A 14 -15.14 -4.36 23.52
C VAL A 14 -14.68 -3.63 22.85
N LEU A 15 -14.36 -3.32 22.48
CA LEU A 15 -13.89 -2.65 21.83
C LEU A 15 -13.05 -2.71 21.02
N ALA A 16 -12.74 -2.70 20.50
CA ALA A 16 -12.09 -2.88 19.53
C ALA A 16 -11.54 -1.81 19.10
N LEU A 17 -11.51 -1.14 19.48
CA LEU A 17 -11.02 -0.14 19.19
C LEU A 17 -9.92 -0.13 18.68
N GLY A 18 -9.46 0.36 18.20
CA GLY A 18 -8.30 0.55 17.76
C GLY A 18 -7.86 -0.38 16.90
N ALA A 19 -8.39 -1.01 16.41
CA ALA A 19 -7.90 -1.88 15.69
C ALA A 19 -7.55 -1.38 14.53
N PRO A 20 -6.75 -1.10 14.29
CA PRO A 20 -6.40 -0.46 13.34
C PRO A 20 -6.25 -1.10 12.16
N ALA A 21 -5.44 -1.25 11.89
CA ALA A 21 -5.11 -1.65 10.80
C ALA A 21 -5.40 -2.96 10.48
N PHE A 22 -6.18 -3.34 9.84
CA PHE A 22 -6.27 -4.56 9.52
C PHE A 22 -5.55 -4.82 8.35
N ALA A 23 -4.72 -5.73 8.11
CA ALA A 23 -4.08 -6.16 6.92
C ALA A 23 -5.01 -7.11 6.23
N LYS A 24 -5.35 -6.85 5.04
CA LYS A 24 -6.25 -7.68 4.31
C LYS A 24 -5.61 -7.98 2.99
N THR A 25 -5.55 -9.23 2.60
CA THR A 25 -4.93 -9.62 1.33
C THR A 25 -5.79 -9.18 0.16
N GLU A 26 -5.21 -8.42 -0.74
CA GLU A 26 -5.92 -7.92 -1.92
C GLU A 26 -5.01 -7.93 -3.13
N THR A 27 -5.60 -7.92 -4.30
CA THR A 27 -4.87 -7.74 -5.55
C THR A 27 -5.16 -6.33 -6.06
N VAL A 28 -4.11 -5.56 -6.24
CA VAL A 28 -4.22 -4.17 -6.68
C VAL A 28 -3.47 -4.00 -7.99
N LYS A 29 -4.10 -3.33 -8.94
CA LYS A 29 -3.49 -3.07 -10.24
C LYS A 29 -3.28 -1.59 -10.42
N GLY A 30 -2.14 -1.20 -10.90
CA GLY A 30 -1.84 0.20 -11.15
C GLY A 30 -0.49 0.42 -11.78
N GLU A 31 -0.13 1.67 -11.96
CA GLU A 31 1.17 2.04 -12.48
C GLU A 31 2.18 2.13 -11.35
N LEU A 32 3.37 1.60 -11.57
CA LEU A 32 4.44 1.68 -10.58
C LEU A 32 5.11 3.04 -10.69
N VAL A 33 5.01 3.85 -9.66
CA VAL A 33 5.51 5.22 -9.67
C VAL A 33 6.45 5.49 -8.51
N ASP A 34 7.25 6.53 -8.63
CA ASP A 34 8.06 7.03 -7.54
C ASP A 34 7.14 7.84 -6.63
N GLN A 35 6.92 7.36 -5.44
CA GLN A 35 5.97 7.98 -4.53
C GLN A 35 6.32 9.43 -4.22
N THR A 36 7.58 9.72 -3.95
CA THR A 36 8.01 11.06 -3.57
C THR A 36 7.79 12.05 -4.71
N CYS A 37 8.19 11.69 -5.91
CA CYS A 37 8.01 12.57 -7.06
C CYS A 37 6.55 12.75 -7.41
N TYR A 38 5.77 11.68 -7.32
CA TYR A 38 4.34 11.78 -7.62
C TYR A 38 3.63 12.68 -6.62
N MET A 39 4.01 12.63 -5.36
CA MET A 39 3.38 13.48 -4.35
C MET A 39 3.78 14.94 -4.50
N LYS A 40 4.91 15.21 -5.09
CA LYS A 40 5.31 16.58 -5.35
C LYS A 40 4.56 17.14 -6.56
N ASP A 41 4.38 16.33 -7.57
CA ASP A 41 3.69 16.74 -8.79
C ASP A 41 3.08 15.50 -9.42
N LYS A 42 1.78 15.47 -9.51
CA LYS A 42 1.06 14.31 -10.04
C LYS A 42 1.33 14.05 -11.52
N LYS A 43 2.05 14.92 -12.18
CA LYS A 43 2.45 14.71 -13.57
C LYS A 43 3.68 13.80 -13.66
N ASN A 44 4.31 13.51 -12.55
CA ASN A 44 5.50 12.66 -12.53
C ASN A 44 5.14 11.18 -12.64
N VAL A 45 4.55 10.81 -13.75
CA VAL A 45 4.14 9.44 -14.05
C VAL A 45 4.42 9.16 -15.51
N GLY A 46 4.32 7.91 -15.88
CA GLY A 46 4.42 7.47 -17.26
C GLY A 46 5.85 7.44 -17.78
N ALA A 47 5.96 7.08 -19.03
CA ALA A 47 7.27 6.85 -19.65
C ALA A 47 8.17 8.08 -19.64
N SER A 48 7.59 9.26 -19.66
CA SER A 48 8.40 10.48 -19.66
C SER A 48 9.13 10.70 -18.33
N HIS A 49 8.65 10.07 -17.26
CA HIS A 49 9.28 10.19 -15.95
C HIS A 49 10.14 8.98 -15.60
N LYS A 50 10.24 8.02 -16.50
CA LYS A 50 10.89 6.74 -16.20
C LYS A 50 12.31 6.87 -15.70
N GLU A 51 13.10 7.67 -16.35
CA GLU A 51 14.52 7.76 -16.00
C GLU A 51 14.72 8.28 -14.59
N CYS A 52 13.97 9.30 -14.22
CA CYS A 52 14.06 9.86 -12.89
C CYS A 52 13.55 8.86 -11.84
N ALA A 53 12.44 8.21 -12.13
CA ALA A 53 11.87 7.22 -11.22
C ALA A 53 12.81 6.02 -11.03
N ASP A 54 13.43 5.57 -12.11
CA ASP A 54 14.42 4.49 -12.03
C ASP A 54 15.56 4.87 -11.11
N THR A 55 16.11 6.06 -11.28
CA THR A 55 17.23 6.52 -10.47
C THR A 55 16.84 6.56 -8.98
N CYS A 56 15.68 7.08 -8.69
CA CYS A 56 15.21 7.15 -7.32
C CYS A 56 14.95 5.74 -6.74
N ALA A 57 14.38 4.86 -7.54
CA ALA A 57 14.10 3.50 -7.10
C ALA A 57 15.40 2.78 -6.72
N LYS A 58 16.42 2.94 -7.52
CA LYS A 58 17.71 2.29 -7.26
C LYS A 58 18.39 2.83 -6.00
N LYS A 59 18.01 3.99 -5.56
CA LYS A 59 18.53 4.56 -4.33
C LYS A 59 17.70 4.16 -3.11
N GLY A 60 16.66 3.37 -3.30
CA GLY A 60 15.82 2.92 -2.20
C GLY A 60 14.67 3.86 -1.87
N ALA A 61 14.34 4.79 -2.75
CA ALA A 61 13.22 5.69 -2.51
C ALA A 61 11.91 4.90 -2.47
N PRO A 62 10.91 5.36 -1.72
CA PRO A 62 9.65 4.64 -1.65
C PRO A 62 8.94 4.62 -3.00
N MET A 63 8.51 3.44 -3.39
CA MET A 63 7.75 3.26 -4.63
C MET A 63 6.31 2.97 -4.28
N ALA A 64 5.41 3.30 -5.17
CA ALA A 64 4.00 3.11 -4.93
C ALA A 64 3.27 2.64 -6.19
N LEU A 65 2.09 2.10 -5.96
CA LEU A 65 1.23 1.65 -7.03
C LEU A 65 0.09 2.67 -7.15
N LEU A 66 -0.02 3.30 -8.30
CA LEU A 66 -1.04 4.30 -8.55
C LEU A 66 -2.17 3.65 -9.34
N THR A 67 -3.34 3.54 -8.74
CA THR A 67 -4.47 2.89 -9.41
C THR A 67 -5.18 3.84 -10.34
N ALA A 68 -6.03 3.29 -11.21
CA ALA A 68 -6.77 4.09 -12.19
C ALA A 68 -7.70 5.10 -11.54
N ASP A 69 -8.18 4.82 -10.34
CA ASP A 69 -9.06 5.73 -9.62
C ASP A 69 -8.29 6.73 -8.73
N GLY A 70 -6.98 6.77 -8.87
CA GLY A 70 -6.18 7.77 -8.18
C GLY A 70 -5.69 7.39 -6.79
N LYS A 71 -5.89 6.16 -6.37
CA LYS A 71 -5.38 5.73 -5.08
C LYS A 71 -3.91 5.37 -5.18
N LEU A 72 -3.19 5.65 -4.11
CA LEU A 72 -1.75 5.41 -4.08
C LEU A 72 -1.45 4.43 -2.95
N TYR A 73 -0.83 3.30 -3.29
CA TYR A 73 -0.45 2.28 -2.31
C TYR A 73 1.05 2.22 -2.22
N GLN A 74 1.62 2.57 -1.09
CA GLN A 74 3.07 2.45 -0.92
C GLN A 74 3.43 0.96 -0.88
N ILE A 75 4.43 0.57 -1.64
CA ILE A 75 4.84 -0.83 -1.71
C ILE A 75 5.89 -1.11 -0.64
N THR A 76 5.63 -2.15 0.16
CA THR A 76 6.53 -2.56 1.22
C THR A 76 6.76 -4.08 1.12
N GLY A 77 7.53 -4.64 2.03
CA GLY A 77 7.81 -6.07 2.04
C GLY A 77 8.94 -6.42 1.10
N GLY A 78 8.94 -7.66 0.64
CA GLY A 78 10.03 -8.16 -0.21
C GLY A 78 10.21 -7.42 -1.51
N LEU A 79 9.13 -6.85 -2.06
CA LEU A 79 9.25 -6.09 -3.31
C LEU A 79 10.08 -4.83 -3.11
N ALA A 80 10.06 -4.24 -1.94
CA ALA A 80 10.82 -3.02 -1.67
C ALA A 80 12.22 -3.31 -1.14
N ALA A 81 12.56 -4.56 -0.93
CA ALA A 81 13.86 -4.92 -0.38
C ALA A 81 14.99 -4.67 -1.39
N ASP A 82 16.19 -4.54 -0.88
CA ASP A 82 17.39 -4.39 -1.71
C ASP A 82 17.30 -3.19 -2.68
N ASN A 83 16.87 -2.07 -2.14
CA ASN A 83 16.73 -0.83 -2.92
C ASN A 83 15.80 -1.04 -4.10
N ASN A 84 14.65 -1.67 -3.82
CA ASN A 84 13.61 -1.88 -4.81
C ASN A 84 14.07 -2.76 -5.99
N ALA A 85 14.97 -3.68 -5.74
CA ALA A 85 15.56 -4.48 -6.82
C ALA A 85 14.51 -5.17 -7.70
N LYS A 86 13.42 -5.62 -7.10
CA LYS A 86 12.37 -6.30 -7.88
C LYS A 86 11.45 -5.33 -8.60
N LEU A 87 11.47 -4.06 -8.23
CA LEU A 87 10.58 -3.07 -8.81
C LEU A 87 11.22 -2.28 -9.94
N VAL A 88 12.53 -2.13 -9.92
CA VAL A 88 13.23 -1.28 -10.87
C VAL A 88 12.90 -1.58 -12.34
N ALA A 89 12.78 -2.84 -12.67
CA ALA A 89 12.50 -3.24 -14.05
C ALA A 89 11.07 -2.87 -14.49
N HIS A 90 10.22 -2.51 -13.57
CA HIS A 90 8.80 -2.29 -13.87
C HIS A 90 8.35 -0.85 -13.62
N VAL A 91 9.29 0.04 -13.38
CA VAL A 91 8.96 1.45 -13.13
C VAL A 91 8.19 2.01 -14.32
N THR A 92 7.12 2.68 -14.06
CA THR A 92 6.16 3.25 -15.00
C THR A 92 5.32 2.23 -15.77
N HIS A 93 5.52 0.94 -15.49
CA HIS A 93 4.70 -0.09 -16.11
C HIS A 93 3.44 -0.31 -15.26
N THR A 94 2.41 -0.87 -15.86
CA THR A 94 1.21 -1.29 -15.14
C THR A 94 1.43 -2.71 -14.65
N VAL A 95 1.31 -2.89 -13.36
CA VAL A 95 1.53 -4.20 -12.72
C VAL A 95 0.39 -4.53 -11.78
N GLU A 96 0.30 -5.77 -11.41
CA GLU A 96 -0.66 -6.26 -10.45
C GLU A 96 0.11 -6.80 -9.26
N ILE A 97 -0.24 -6.38 -8.07
CA ILE A 97 0.41 -6.84 -6.86
C ILE A 97 -0.63 -7.45 -5.94
N THR A 98 -0.38 -8.65 -5.47
CA THR A 98 -1.22 -9.28 -4.47
C THR A 98 -0.46 -9.30 -3.16
N GLY A 99 -1.03 -8.72 -2.15
CA GLY A 99 -0.36 -8.67 -0.86
C GLY A 99 -1.28 -8.14 0.22
N ASP A 100 -0.72 -7.88 1.37
CA ASP A 100 -1.47 -7.42 2.52
C ASP A 100 -1.60 -5.91 2.46
N VAL A 101 -2.83 -5.44 2.30
CA VAL A 101 -3.12 -4.03 2.22
C VAL A 101 -3.50 -3.52 3.60
N SER A 102 -2.93 -2.41 3.99
CA SER A 102 -3.28 -1.77 5.25
C SER A 102 -3.41 -0.27 5.03
N GLU A 103 -4.09 0.37 5.95
CA GLU A 103 -4.28 1.81 5.91
C GLU A 103 -3.90 2.40 7.24
N LYS A 104 -3.13 3.48 7.23
CA LYS A 104 -2.77 4.16 8.45
C LYS A 104 -2.74 5.64 8.17
N ASP A 105 -3.50 6.41 8.95
CA ASP A 105 -3.56 7.87 8.81
C ASP A 105 -3.90 8.30 7.39
N GLY A 106 -4.81 7.58 6.76
CA GLY A 106 -5.23 7.90 5.39
C GLY A 106 -4.27 7.45 4.32
N LYS A 107 -3.18 6.80 4.70
CA LYS A 107 -2.20 6.33 3.72
C LYS A 107 -2.31 4.83 3.55
N MET A 108 -2.38 4.39 2.31
CA MET A 108 -2.49 2.98 2.00
C MET A 108 -1.12 2.39 1.73
N SER A 109 -0.92 1.15 2.14
CA SER A 109 0.30 0.43 1.80
C SER A 109 -0.04 -1.02 1.44
N ILE A 110 0.82 -1.64 0.65
CA ILE A 110 0.66 -3.04 0.29
C ILE A 110 1.99 -3.74 0.49
N SER A 111 1.97 -4.79 1.29
CA SER A 111 3.17 -5.57 1.58
C SER A 111 3.14 -6.83 0.74
N ALA A 112 4.12 -7.03 -0.11
CA ALA A 112 4.13 -8.16 -1.03
C ALA A 112 5.54 -8.54 -1.40
N ASP A 113 5.71 -9.75 -1.91
CA ASP A 113 7.01 -10.26 -2.33
C ASP A 113 7.12 -10.41 -3.84
N THR A 114 6.01 -10.43 -4.54
CA THR A 114 6.01 -10.64 -6.00
C THR A 114 5.00 -9.73 -6.69
N LEU A 115 5.19 -9.53 -7.95
CA LEU A 115 4.26 -8.77 -8.76
C LEU A 115 4.07 -9.46 -10.11
N LYS A 116 3.03 -9.06 -10.81
CA LYS A 116 2.75 -9.58 -12.12
C LYS A 116 2.65 -8.42 -13.08
N MET A 117 3.38 -8.49 -14.19
CA MET A 117 3.35 -7.46 -15.19
C MET A 117 2.03 -7.51 -15.95
N VAL A 118 1.40 -6.39 -16.17
CA VAL A 118 0.17 -6.30 -16.95
C VAL A 118 0.47 -5.67 -18.31
N SER A 119 1.10 -4.50 -18.32
CA SER A 119 1.45 -3.87 -19.57
C SER A 119 2.56 -2.84 -19.36
N ARG A 120 3.19 -2.44 -20.41
CA ARG A 120 4.24 -1.42 -20.35
C ARG A 120 3.71 -0.06 -20.66
#